data_7f15f1d6bc4ebab17fcd81950eb69403
#
_entry.id   7f15f1d6bc4ebab17fcd81950eb69403
#
_cell.length_a   1.000
_cell.length_b   1.000
_cell.length_c   1.000
_cell.angle_alpha   90.00
_cell.angle_beta   90.00
_cell.angle_gamma   90.00
#
_symmetry.space_group_name_H-M   'P 1'
#
loop_
_entity.id
_entity.type
_entity.pdbx_description
1 polymer ?
#
loop_
_entity_poly.entity_id
_entity_poly.type
_entity_poly.pdbx_seq_one_letter_code
_entity_poly.pdbx_strand_id
1 'polypeptide(L)'
;MAGIFGYNARTSHISFNGFNTENVTDMSRMFEGCTDLTSVDFSNINTKNVTTMRYMFRRATKLGAIILEKFDTSNVVDMYGMFSNMTALHQIVGLKNFNTEKVENMDGMFWNCTSLGSLDLSSFRTPKLKIMRSMFYGMSGLMSINLSTFDTSNVTNMSSLFEGVSSLTELDLSSFRTENVETMERMFALMPAIQVIHIDNFKTPKLTNVTELFSRFDPGVAMGLTGNDQLERIYCNEDFDVSNITSQGGARIFAGRRKIKDSVGPQNLTLRDKTWLRIGERSSRRGAFTKP
;
A
#
# COMPACT_ATOMS: atom_id res chain seq x y z
N MET A 1 -11.03 14.95 20.39
CA MET A 1 -9.69 14.68 21.02
C MET A 1 -8.55 14.74 20.01
N ALA A 2 -8.79 15.42 18.89
CA ALA A 2 -7.74 15.59 17.86
C ALA A 2 -6.45 16.19 18.48
N GLY A 3 -5.30 15.54 18.21
CA GLY A 3 -3.96 16.01 18.58
C GLY A 3 -3.66 16.14 20.08
N ILE A 4 -4.49 15.62 20.98
CA ILE A 4 -4.38 15.91 22.43
C ILE A 4 -3.01 15.56 23.03
N PHE A 5 -2.34 14.53 22.52
CA PHE A 5 -0.97 14.14 22.91
C PHE A 5 0.05 14.41 21.80
N GLY A 6 -0.39 14.98 20.69
CA GLY A 6 0.44 15.18 19.51
C GLY A 6 1.76 15.89 19.81
N TYR A 7 2.85 15.39 19.20
CA TYR A 7 4.22 15.91 19.34
C TYR A 7 4.78 15.90 20.78
N ASN A 8 4.18 15.10 21.68
CA ASN A 8 4.77 14.85 22.99
C ASN A 8 5.92 13.82 22.87
N ALA A 9 7.13 14.34 22.70
CA ALA A 9 8.34 13.53 22.51
C ALA A 9 9.00 13.05 23.84
N ARG A 10 8.33 13.21 24.99
CA ARG A 10 8.91 12.86 26.30
C ARG A 10 8.12 11.83 27.07
N THR A 11 6.91 11.49 26.62
CA THR A 11 6.05 10.52 27.30
C THR A 11 6.24 9.15 26.70
N SER A 12 6.62 8.18 27.51
CA SER A 12 6.82 6.79 27.09
C SER A 12 5.56 5.92 27.25
N HIS A 13 4.65 6.30 28.13
CA HIS A 13 3.41 5.57 28.40
C HIS A 13 2.21 6.51 28.54
N ILE A 14 1.08 6.16 27.93
CA ILE A 14 -0.20 6.87 28.07
C ILE A 14 -1.28 5.85 28.42
N SER A 15 -2.13 6.17 29.42
CA SER A 15 -3.30 5.36 29.78
C SER A 15 -4.58 6.19 29.63
N PHE A 16 -5.62 5.55 29.08
CA PHE A 16 -6.98 6.12 29.00
C PHE A 16 -7.81 5.86 30.25
N ASN A 17 -7.19 5.40 31.33
CA ASN A 17 -7.90 5.22 32.60
C ASN A 17 -8.45 6.57 33.10
N GLY A 18 -9.76 6.63 33.32
CA GLY A 18 -10.44 7.88 33.74
C GLY A 18 -10.84 8.83 32.61
N PHE A 19 -10.47 8.54 31.33
CA PHE A 19 -10.96 9.33 30.20
C PHE A 19 -12.34 8.85 29.73
N ASN A 20 -13.30 9.77 29.61
CA ASN A 20 -14.54 9.47 28.90
C ASN A 20 -14.40 9.88 27.43
N THR A 21 -14.42 8.88 26.55
CA THR A 21 -14.29 9.09 25.10
C THR A 21 -15.60 8.82 24.33
N GLU A 22 -16.73 8.61 25.04
CA GLU A 22 -18.01 8.24 24.47
C GLU A 22 -18.53 9.21 23.39
N ASN A 23 -18.29 10.51 23.59
CA ASN A 23 -18.75 11.55 22.65
C ASN A 23 -17.65 12.02 21.68
N VAL A 24 -16.52 11.30 21.62
CA VAL A 24 -15.43 11.67 20.73
C VAL A 24 -15.72 11.21 19.31
N THR A 25 -15.72 12.15 18.38
CA THR A 25 -15.91 11.90 16.94
C THR A 25 -14.62 12.03 16.13
N ASP A 26 -13.62 12.74 16.66
CA ASP A 26 -12.34 12.98 16.00
C ASP A 26 -11.18 12.58 16.92
N MET A 27 -10.42 11.56 16.47
CA MET A 27 -9.18 11.08 17.09
C MET A 27 -7.96 11.31 16.18
N SER A 28 -8.10 12.21 15.19
CA SER A 28 -6.99 12.52 14.30
C SER A 28 -5.78 13.06 15.07
N ARG A 29 -4.56 12.65 14.63
CA ARG A 29 -3.27 13.13 15.17
C ARG A 29 -3.07 12.92 16.67
N MET A 30 -3.88 12.07 17.33
CA MET A 30 -3.89 11.95 18.79
C MET A 30 -2.51 11.67 19.38
N PHE A 31 -1.71 10.83 18.74
CA PHE A 31 -0.35 10.48 19.13
C PHE A 31 0.68 10.83 18.05
N GLU A 32 0.32 11.71 17.11
CA GLU A 32 1.25 12.09 16.04
C GLU A 32 2.53 12.68 16.62
N GLY A 33 3.69 12.14 16.19
CA GLY A 33 4.99 12.63 16.62
C GLY A 33 5.35 12.33 18.08
N CYS A 34 4.63 11.41 18.74
CA CYS A 34 5.01 10.91 20.08
C CYS A 34 6.19 9.94 19.96
N THR A 35 7.37 10.46 19.66
CA THR A 35 8.56 9.67 19.29
C THR A 35 9.10 8.78 20.39
N ASP A 36 8.89 9.12 21.67
CA ASP A 36 9.33 8.34 22.82
C ASP A 36 8.25 7.38 23.37
N LEU A 37 7.04 7.41 22.78
CA LEU A 37 5.94 6.55 23.21
C LEU A 37 6.27 5.08 22.91
N THR A 38 6.24 4.23 23.94
CA THR A 38 6.49 2.79 23.84
C THR A 38 5.25 1.95 24.10
N SER A 39 4.25 2.49 24.81
CA SER A 39 3.01 1.80 25.10
C SER A 39 1.83 2.74 25.31
N VAL A 40 0.64 2.27 24.94
CA VAL A 40 -0.64 2.95 25.21
C VAL A 40 -1.63 1.92 25.77
N ASP A 41 -2.26 2.24 26.90
CA ASP A 41 -3.35 1.45 27.45
C ASP A 41 -4.70 1.99 26.98
N PHE A 42 -5.36 1.22 26.11
CA PHE A 42 -6.68 1.49 25.55
C PHE A 42 -7.81 0.72 26.24
N SER A 43 -7.60 0.16 27.43
CA SER A 43 -8.60 -0.70 28.10
C SER A 43 -9.96 -0.02 28.29
N ASN A 44 -9.97 1.31 28.49
CA ASN A 44 -11.18 2.11 28.73
C ASN A 44 -11.54 3.04 27.55
N ILE A 45 -11.00 2.79 26.36
CA ILE A 45 -11.36 3.62 25.21
C ILE A 45 -12.72 3.23 24.64
N ASN A 46 -13.52 4.22 24.23
CA ASN A 46 -14.73 4.04 23.46
C ASN A 46 -14.58 4.83 22.15
N THR A 47 -14.57 4.12 21.01
CA THR A 47 -14.40 4.72 19.68
C THR A 47 -15.63 4.65 18.80
N LYS A 48 -16.79 4.21 19.36
CA LYS A 48 -18.04 3.97 18.62
C LYS A 48 -18.49 5.17 17.77
N ASN A 49 -18.27 6.39 18.25
CA ASN A 49 -18.71 7.60 17.55
C ASN A 49 -17.60 8.25 16.70
N VAL A 50 -16.41 7.63 16.64
CA VAL A 50 -15.27 8.20 15.91
C VAL A 50 -15.47 8.03 14.40
N THR A 51 -15.33 9.14 13.68
CA THR A 51 -15.45 9.19 12.21
C THR A 51 -14.11 9.36 11.51
N THR A 52 -13.07 9.85 12.21
CA THR A 52 -11.72 10.02 11.65
C THR A 52 -10.63 9.62 12.62
N MET A 53 -9.66 8.85 12.10
CA MET A 53 -8.43 8.42 12.78
C MET A 53 -7.18 8.84 11.99
N ARG A 54 -7.28 9.92 11.18
CA ARG A 54 -6.16 10.42 10.37
C ARG A 54 -4.92 10.65 11.21
N TYR A 55 -3.78 10.11 10.76
CA TYR A 55 -2.48 10.30 11.42
C TYR A 55 -2.45 9.95 12.91
N MET A 56 -3.40 9.14 13.41
CA MET A 56 -3.56 8.91 14.85
C MET A 56 -2.26 8.52 15.54
N PHE A 57 -1.44 7.66 14.92
CA PHE A 57 -0.15 7.19 15.46
C PHE A 57 1.05 7.61 14.61
N ARG A 58 0.85 8.51 13.63
CA ARG A 58 1.92 8.90 12.73
C ARG A 58 3.18 9.32 13.47
N ARG A 59 4.34 8.75 13.09
CA ARG A 59 5.65 9.05 13.70
C ARG A 59 5.75 8.69 15.20
N ALA A 60 4.94 7.80 15.74
CA ALA A 60 5.20 7.17 17.02
C ALA A 60 6.28 6.10 16.84
N THR A 61 7.53 6.53 16.65
CA THR A 61 8.63 5.72 16.09
C THR A 61 9.17 4.64 17.03
N LYS A 62 8.93 4.73 18.34
CA LYS A 62 9.33 3.72 19.33
C LYS A 62 8.21 2.77 19.73
N LEU A 63 6.96 3.01 19.26
CA LEU A 63 5.81 2.15 19.58
C LEU A 63 5.88 0.87 18.72
N GLY A 64 6.41 -0.21 19.33
CA GLY A 64 6.68 -1.47 18.62
C GLY A 64 5.47 -2.38 18.49
N ALA A 65 4.58 -2.39 19.46
CA ALA A 65 3.33 -3.13 19.44
C ALA A 65 2.17 -2.27 19.90
N ILE A 66 0.99 -2.51 19.32
CA ILE A 66 -0.22 -1.76 19.65
C ILE A 66 -1.42 -2.69 19.78
N ILE A 67 -2.25 -2.50 20.83
CA ILE A 67 -3.43 -3.30 21.11
C ILE A 67 -4.68 -2.46 20.84
N LEU A 68 -5.43 -2.82 19.79
CA LEU A 68 -6.61 -2.11 19.30
C LEU A 68 -7.89 -2.96 19.40
N GLU A 69 -7.91 -3.98 20.24
CA GLU A 69 -9.05 -4.93 20.35
C GLU A 69 -10.37 -4.26 20.74
N LYS A 70 -10.30 -3.13 21.46
CA LYS A 70 -11.45 -2.36 21.92
C LYS A 70 -11.93 -1.30 20.90
N PHE A 71 -11.23 -1.17 19.78
CA PHE A 71 -11.59 -0.16 18.78
C PHE A 71 -12.82 -0.61 17.99
N ASP A 72 -13.91 0.14 18.09
CA ASP A 72 -15.03 0.09 17.17
C ASP A 72 -14.78 1.11 16.04
N THR A 73 -14.55 0.61 14.84
CA THR A 73 -14.29 1.44 13.66
C THR A 73 -15.48 1.54 12.70
N SER A 74 -16.66 1.08 13.12
CA SER A 74 -17.86 0.98 12.29
C SER A 74 -18.38 2.32 11.74
N ASN A 75 -17.96 3.45 12.34
CA ASN A 75 -18.28 4.78 11.88
C ASN A 75 -17.11 5.55 11.25
N VAL A 76 -15.93 4.92 11.20
CA VAL A 76 -14.73 5.58 10.64
C VAL A 76 -14.83 5.67 9.12
N VAL A 77 -14.61 6.88 8.60
CA VAL A 77 -14.61 7.20 7.18
C VAL A 77 -13.19 7.46 6.68
N ASP A 78 -12.30 7.95 7.55
CA ASP A 78 -10.96 8.39 7.16
C ASP A 78 -9.88 7.81 8.09
N MET A 79 -9.00 6.96 7.51
CA MET A 79 -7.84 6.34 8.14
C MET A 79 -6.52 6.80 7.51
N TYR A 80 -6.50 7.99 6.86
CA TYR A 80 -5.32 8.51 6.19
C TYR A 80 -4.10 8.53 7.09
N GLY A 81 -3.03 7.83 6.70
CA GLY A 81 -1.75 7.79 7.39
C GLY A 81 -1.81 7.33 8.84
N MET A 82 -2.83 6.56 9.25
CA MET A 82 -3.08 6.23 10.65
C MET A 82 -1.86 5.68 11.38
N PHE A 83 -1.06 4.82 10.72
CA PHE A 83 0.16 4.21 11.26
C PHE A 83 1.44 4.69 10.57
N SER A 84 1.37 5.75 9.74
CA SER A 84 2.49 6.12 8.89
C SER A 84 3.75 6.48 9.68
N ASN A 85 4.92 6.03 9.18
CA ASN A 85 6.23 6.23 9.81
C ASN A 85 6.37 5.68 11.24
N MET A 86 5.63 4.63 11.57
CA MET A 86 5.85 3.85 12.80
C MET A 86 6.94 2.80 12.56
N THR A 87 8.18 3.25 12.54
CA THR A 87 9.31 2.43 12.09
C THR A 87 9.64 1.23 12.99
N ALA A 88 9.30 1.27 14.27
CA ALA A 88 9.47 0.14 15.19
C ALA A 88 8.25 -0.80 15.22
N LEU A 89 7.12 -0.42 14.61
CA LEU A 89 5.88 -1.20 14.69
C LEU A 89 6.07 -2.56 14.03
N HIS A 90 5.96 -3.63 14.83
CA HIS A 90 6.07 -5.01 14.36
C HIS A 90 4.79 -5.82 14.64
N GLN A 91 3.86 -5.31 15.45
CA GLN A 91 2.62 -6.00 15.80
C GLN A 91 1.45 -5.04 16.01
N ILE A 92 0.30 -5.36 15.40
CA ILE A 92 -0.99 -4.70 15.64
C ILE A 92 -1.99 -5.77 16.07
N VAL A 93 -2.35 -5.79 17.34
CA VAL A 93 -3.36 -6.71 17.89
C VAL A 93 -4.74 -6.07 17.73
N GLY A 94 -5.71 -6.82 17.23
CA GLY A 94 -7.09 -6.34 17.05
C GLY A 94 -7.40 -5.76 15.67
N LEU A 95 -6.44 -5.71 14.74
CA LEU A 95 -6.68 -5.22 13.37
C LEU A 95 -7.78 -6.02 12.64
N LYS A 96 -7.89 -7.32 12.94
CA LYS A 96 -8.97 -8.19 12.43
C LYS A 96 -10.39 -7.77 12.84
N ASN A 97 -10.52 -6.94 13.89
CA ASN A 97 -11.81 -6.45 14.38
C ASN A 97 -12.24 -5.14 13.69
N PHE A 98 -11.38 -4.56 12.85
CA PHE A 98 -11.72 -3.32 12.17
C PHE A 98 -12.86 -3.54 11.17
N ASN A 99 -13.92 -2.75 11.33
CA ASN A 99 -14.97 -2.60 10.33
C ASN A 99 -14.57 -1.44 9.40
N THR A 100 -14.37 -1.74 8.13
CA THR A 100 -13.92 -0.78 7.12
C THR A 100 -14.97 -0.45 6.06
N GLU A 101 -16.23 -0.88 6.26
CA GLU A 101 -17.31 -0.72 5.28
C GLU A 101 -17.63 0.74 4.94
N LYS A 102 -17.34 1.67 5.86
CA LYS A 102 -17.57 3.10 5.62
C LYS A 102 -16.30 3.86 5.22
N VAL A 103 -15.14 3.21 5.25
CA VAL A 103 -13.87 3.90 5.00
C VAL A 103 -13.74 4.28 3.53
N GLU A 104 -13.50 5.56 3.29
CA GLU A 104 -13.30 6.13 1.96
C GLU A 104 -11.82 6.44 1.67
N ASN A 105 -11.01 6.60 2.72
CA ASN A 105 -9.62 7.02 2.58
C ASN A 105 -8.67 6.21 3.46
N MET A 106 -7.73 5.48 2.82
CA MET A 106 -6.63 4.74 3.44
C MET A 106 -5.27 5.16 2.86
N ASP A 107 -5.17 6.38 2.24
CA ASP A 107 -3.90 6.86 1.68
C ASP A 107 -2.80 6.83 2.75
N GLY A 108 -1.66 6.22 2.43
CA GLY A 108 -0.50 6.13 3.30
C GLY A 108 -0.73 5.47 4.66
N MET A 109 -1.79 4.65 4.85
CA MET A 109 -2.15 4.11 6.17
C MET A 109 -0.99 3.42 6.87
N PHE A 110 -0.15 2.67 6.14
CA PHE A 110 1.02 1.96 6.65
C PHE A 110 2.34 2.47 6.07
N TRP A 111 2.35 3.68 5.51
CA TRP A 111 3.55 4.27 4.91
C TRP A 111 4.77 4.19 5.84
N ASN A 112 5.87 3.59 5.38
CA ASN A 112 7.13 3.41 6.13
C ASN A 112 6.97 2.68 7.48
N CYS A 113 6.05 1.72 7.61
CA CYS A 113 6.04 0.76 8.72
C CYS A 113 7.07 -0.33 8.45
N THR A 114 8.35 0.01 8.58
CA THR A 114 9.48 -0.79 8.09
C THR A 114 9.72 -2.09 8.86
N SER A 115 9.19 -2.24 10.08
CA SER A 115 9.36 -3.44 10.93
C SER A 115 8.19 -4.41 10.88
N LEU A 116 7.08 -4.09 10.19
CA LEU A 116 5.96 -5.03 10.00
C LEU A 116 6.36 -6.11 8.99
N GLY A 117 6.55 -7.35 9.48
CA GLY A 117 6.94 -8.49 8.65
C GLY A 117 5.76 -9.17 7.93
N SER A 118 4.56 -9.07 8.48
CA SER A 118 3.33 -9.61 7.90
C SER A 118 2.15 -8.70 8.17
N LEU A 119 1.19 -8.67 7.25
CA LEU A 119 -0.01 -7.87 7.38
C LEU A 119 -1.22 -8.64 6.83
N ASP A 120 -2.07 -9.13 7.71
CA ASP A 120 -3.33 -9.77 7.36
C ASP A 120 -4.48 -8.76 7.41
N LEU A 121 -5.00 -8.39 6.25
CA LEU A 121 -6.14 -7.50 6.07
C LEU A 121 -7.37 -8.24 5.52
N SER A 122 -7.43 -9.56 5.67
CA SER A 122 -8.53 -10.40 5.18
C SER A 122 -9.91 -10.10 5.81
N SER A 123 -9.92 -9.35 6.92
CA SER A 123 -11.16 -8.82 7.52
C SER A 123 -11.65 -7.51 6.89
N PHE A 124 -10.82 -6.82 6.12
CA PHE A 124 -11.18 -5.52 5.56
C PHE A 124 -12.21 -5.70 4.43
N ARG A 125 -13.30 -4.98 4.53
CA ARG A 125 -14.33 -4.84 3.48
C ARG A 125 -14.37 -3.37 3.09
N THR A 126 -14.08 -3.05 1.83
CA THR A 126 -13.79 -1.68 1.42
C THR A 126 -14.71 -1.16 0.29
N PRO A 127 -16.04 -1.38 0.36
CA PRO A 127 -16.96 -1.03 -0.75
C PRO A 127 -17.05 0.47 -1.03
N LYS A 128 -16.55 1.31 -0.13
CA LYS A 128 -16.57 2.78 -0.28
C LYS A 128 -15.18 3.38 -0.48
N LEU A 129 -14.13 2.55 -0.55
CA LEU A 129 -12.76 3.03 -0.67
C LEU A 129 -12.54 3.76 -1.99
N LYS A 130 -12.05 4.99 -1.91
CA LYS A 130 -11.76 5.87 -3.05
C LYS A 130 -10.26 6.15 -3.20
N ILE A 131 -9.54 6.22 -2.06
CA ILE A 131 -8.16 6.67 -2.01
C ILE A 131 -7.34 5.66 -1.20
N MET A 132 -6.33 5.05 -1.85
CA MET A 132 -5.37 4.14 -1.24
C MET A 132 -3.94 4.34 -1.75
N ARG A 133 -3.62 5.53 -2.27
CA ARG A 133 -2.29 5.89 -2.73
C ARG A 133 -1.26 5.67 -1.62
N SER A 134 -0.09 5.12 -1.97
CA SER A 134 1.03 4.92 -1.03
C SER A 134 0.68 4.13 0.24
N MET A 135 -0.42 3.36 0.26
CA MET A 135 -0.90 2.70 1.49
C MET A 135 0.17 1.81 2.13
N PHE A 136 1.00 1.15 1.32
CA PHE A 136 2.07 0.25 1.77
C PHE A 136 3.46 0.74 1.37
N TYR A 137 3.59 2.02 1.02
CA TYR A 137 4.87 2.61 0.58
C TYR A 137 5.98 2.40 1.60
N GLY A 138 7.14 1.90 1.15
CA GLY A 138 8.33 1.80 1.98
C GLY A 138 8.25 0.79 3.13
N MET A 139 7.31 -0.15 3.11
CA MET A 139 7.24 -1.26 4.08
C MET A 139 8.34 -2.29 3.80
N SER A 140 9.58 -1.90 4.03
CA SER A 140 10.75 -2.68 3.62
C SER A 140 10.88 -4.05 4.29
N GLY A 141 10.32 -4.23 5.48
CA GLY A 141 10.32 -5.51 6.21
C GLY A 141 9.16 -6.46 5.83
N LEU A 142 8.20 -6.01 5.00
CA LEU A 142 7.00 -6.80 4.70
C LEU A 142 7.35 -8.01 3.82
N MET A 143 7.08 -9.21 4.33
CA MET A 143 7.32 -10.50 3.65
C MET A 143 6.02 -11.16 3.18
N SER A 144 4.88 -10.83 3.79
CA SER A 144 3.57 -11.34 3.39
C SER A 144 2.45 -10.34 3.65
N ILE A 145 1.47 -10.31 2.74
CA ILE A 145 0.27 -9.48 2.85
C ILE A 145 -0.95 -10.23 2.30
N ASN A 146 -2.10 -10.11 2.98
CA ASN A 146 -3.37 -10.66 2.51
C ASN A 146 -4.36 -9.54 2.23
N LEU A 147 -4.72 -9.36 0.96
CA LEU A 147 -5.63 -8.33 0.45
C LEU A 147 -6.88 -8.92 -0.24
N SER A 148 -7.13 -10.23 -0.07
CA SER A 148 -8.12 -10.99 -0.84
C SER A 148 -9.56 -10.48 -0.74
N THR A 149 -9.85 -9.63 0.22
CA THR A 149 -11.21 -9.12 0.51
C THR A 149 -11.40 -7.63 0.19
N PHE A 150 -10.34 -6.97 -0.32
CA PHE A 150 -10.45 -5.57 -0.73
C PHE A 150 -11.37 -5.42 -1.94
N ASP A 151 -12.34 -4.53 -1.83
CA ASP A 151 -13.10 -4.02 -2.96
C ASP A 151 -12.47 -2.69 -3.40
N THR A 152 -11.83 -2.71 -4.56
CA THR A 152 -11.15 -1.54 -5.14
C THR A 152 -11.93 -0.91 -6.29
N SER A 153 -13.19 -1.33 -6.49
CA SER A 153 -14.02 -0.90 -7.63
C SER A 153 -14.24 0.62 -7.72
N ASN A 154 -14.13 1.34 -6.60
CA ASN A 154 -14.27 2.80 -6.56
C ASN A 154 -12.94 3.55 -6.49
N VAL A 155 -11.80 2.84 -6.51
CA VAL A 155 -10.48 3.47 -6.42
C VAL A 155 -10.08 4.05 -7.78
N THR A 156 -9.62 5.30 -7.77
CA THR A 156 -9.13 5.99 -8.97
C THR A 156 -7.60 6.16 -8.99
N ASN A 157 -6.94 6.10 -7.84
CA ASN A 157 -5.50 6.33 -7.72
C ASN A 157 -4.84 5.23 -6.88
N MET A 158 -3.94 4.46 -7.52
CA MET A 158 -3.10 3.43 -6.90
C MET A 158 -1.61 3.77 -6.99
N SER A 159 -1.27 5.06 -7.17
CA SER A 159 0.13 5.50 -7.28
C SER A 159 0.93 5.10 -6.05
N SER A 160 2.14 4.58 -6.27
CA SER A 160 3.11 4.21 -5.23
C SER A 160 2.59 3.20 -4.19
N LEU A 161 1.53 2.44 -4.51
CA LEU A 161 0.82 1.58 -3.54
C LEU A 161 1.76 0.61 -2.81
N PHE A 162 2.70 -0.03 -3.55
CA PHE A 162 3.71 -0.95 -3.02
C PHE A 162 5.14 -0.47 -3.28
N GLU A 163 5.33 0.79 -3.62
CA GLU A 163 6.65 1.32 -3.91
C GLU A 163 7.58 1.15 -2.70
N GLY A 164 8.78 0.58 -2.94
CA GLY A 164 9.78 0.38 -1.89
C GLY A 164 9.50 -0.77 -0.92
N VAL A 165 8.52 -1.64 -1.21
CA VAL A 165 8.31 -2.90 -0.46
C VAL A 165 9.39 -3.88 -0.88
N SER A 166 10.48 -3.96 -0.10
CA SER A 166 11.73 -4.56 -0.56
C SER A 166 11.94 -6.03 -0.20
N SER A 167 11.13 -6.60 0.71
CA SER A 167 11.27 -8.00 1.16
C SER A 167 10.20 -8.96 0.61
N LEU A 168 9.14 -8.44 -0.01
CA LEU A 168 8.05 -9.24 -0.54
C LEU A 168 8.48 -9.96 -1.83
N THR A 169 8.28 -11.27 -1.89
CA THR A 169 8.68 -12.10 -3.04
C THR A 169 7.53 -12.40 -4.00
N GLU A 170 6.31 -12.42 -3.49
CA GLU A 170 5.10 -12.67 -4.27
C GLU A 170 3.99 -11.72 -3.83
N LEU A 171 3.19 -11.24 -4.77
CA LEU A 171 2.07 -10.32 -4.51
C LEU A 171 0.85 -10.76 -5.32
N ASP A 172 -0.22 -11.12 -4.61
CA ASP A 172 -1.50 -11.48 -5.21
C ASP A 172 -2.51 -10.34 -5.08
N LEU A 173 -2.87 -9.75 -6.22
CA LEU A 173 -3.91 -8.73 -6.38
C LEU A 173 -5.02 -9.21 -7.31
N SER A 174 -5.21 -10.53 -7.46
CA SER A 174 -6.24 -11.11 -8.32
C SER A 174 -7.67 -10.70 -7.93
N SER A 175 -7.88 -10.30 -6.66
CA SER A 175 -9.16 -9.75 -6.17
C SER A 175 -9.43 -8.30 -6.57
N PHE A 176 -8.39 -7.55 -7.00
CA PHE A 176 -8.53 -6.11 -7.27
C PHE A 176 -9.33 -5.85 -8.55
N ARG A 177 -10.18 -4.84 -8.50
CA ARG A 177 -10.94 -4.28 -9.62
C ARG A 177 -10.39 -2.91 -9.95
N THR A 178 -10.01 -2.69 -11.21
CA THR A 178 -9.26 -1.49 -11.60
C THR A 178 -9.94 -0.70 -12.73
N GLU A 179 -11.22 -0.97 -13.00
CA GLU A 179 -11.98 -0.33 -14.08
C GLU A 179 -12.08 1.20 -13.93
N ASN A 180 -11.94 1.71 -12.71
CA ASN A 180 -11.99 3.15 -12.42
C ASN A 180 -10.62 3.76 -12.16
N VAL A 181 -9.53 2.99 -12.21
CA VAL A 181 -8.18 3.49 -11.91
C VAL A 181 -7.66 4.33 -13.07
N GLU A 182 -7.25 5.55 -12.76
CA GLU A 182 -6.68 6.52 -13.69
C GLU A 182 -5.14 6.55 -13.65
N THR A 183 -4.54 6.21 -12.49
CA THR A 183 -3.09 6.21 -12.34
C THR A 183 -2.60 5.05 -11.47
N MET A 184 -1.54 4.40 -11.97
CA MET A 184 -0.75 3.37 -11.31
C MET A 184 0.75 3.76 -11.29
N GLU A 185 1.04 5.07 -11.31
CA GLU A 185 2.41 5.56 -11.27
C GLU A 185 3.19 4.93 -10.13
N ARG A 186 4.35 4.31 -10.43
CA ARG A 186 5.26 3.69 -9.46
C ARG A 186 4.62 2.61 -8.55
N MET A 187 3.45 2.07 -8.92
CA MET A 187 2.68 1.15 -8.05
C MET A 187 3.52 -0.03 -7.54
N PHE A 188 4.40 -0.57 -8.38
CA PHE A 188 5.29 -1.70 -8.06
C PHE A 188 6.77 -1.31 -8.22
N ALA A 189 7.09 -0.03 -8.07
CA ALA A 189 8.47 0.44 -8.19
C ALA A 189 9.30 0.05 -6.96
N LEU A 190 10.61 -0.07 -7.15
CA LEU A 190 11.56 -0.31 -6.06
C LEU A 190 11.26 -1.54 -5.20
N MET A 191 10.75 -2.61 -5.81
CA MET A 191 10.53 -3.91 -5.18
C MET A 191 11.63 -4.91 -5.63
N PRO A 192 12.82 -4.91 -4.99
CA PRO A 192 13.97 -5.69 -5.45
C PRO A 192 13.83 -7.20 -5.25
N ALA A 193 13.08 -7.66 -4.25
CA ALA A 193 12.90 -9.08 -3.96
C ALA A 193 11.72 -9.71 -4.71
N ILE A 194 10.83 -8.90 -5.28
CA ILE A 194 9.60 -9.42 -5.92
C ILE A 194 9.95 -10.32 -7.11
N GLN A 195 9.36 -11.50 -7.15
CA GLN A 195 9.54 -12.51 -8.21
C GLN A 195 8.28 -12.68 -9.04
N VAL A 196 7.11 -12.67 -8.38
CA VAL A 196 5.83 -12.94 -9.01
C VAL A 196 4.79 -11.90 -8.59
N ILE A 197 4.04 -11.38 -9.56
CA ILE A 197 2.90 -10.49 -9.32
C ILE A 197 1.68 -11.04 -10.05
N HIS A 198 0.56 -11.20 -9.33
CA HIS A 198 -0.75 -11.55 -9.86
C HIS A 198 -1.64 -10.33 -9.96
N ILE A 199 -1.98 -9.94 -11.19
CA ILE A 199 -2.92 -8.86 -11.52
C ILE A 199 -3.99 -9.36 -12.49
N ASP A 200 -4.46 -10.58 -12.26
CA ASP A 200 -5.28 -11.37 -13.18
C ASP A 200 -6.56 -10.66 -13.64
N ASN A 201 -7.17 -9.88 -12.75
CA ASN A 201 -8.44 -9.21 -13.03
C ASN A 201 -8.31 -7.69 -13.28
N PHE A 202 -7.08 -7.22 -13.53
CA PHE A 202 -6.91 -5.80 -13.86
C PHE A 202 -7.54 -5.47 -15.21
N LYS A 203 -8.41 -4.46 -15.20
CA LYS A 203 -9.01 -3.83 -16.38
C LYS A 203 -8.69 -2.35 -16.34
N THR A 204 -8.22 -1.79 -17.45
CA THR A 204 -7.58 -0.48 -17.45
C THR A 204 -8.20 0.53 -18.44
N PRO A 205 -9.54 0.59 -18.61
CA PRO A 205 -10.17 1.44 -19.63
C PRO A 205 -10.00 2.95 -19.36
N LYS A 206 -9.69 3.34 -18.12
CA LYS A 206 -9.51 4.75 -17.71
C LYS A 206 -8.05 5.11 -17.40
N LEU A 207 -7.13 4.16 -17.55
CA LEU A 207 -5.75 4.33 -17.15
C LEU A 207 -5.02 5.32 -18.06
N THR A 208 -4.45 6.36 -17.48
CA THR A 208 -3.71 7.42 -18.19
C THR A 208 -2.24 7.50 -17.83
N ASN A 209 -1.87 7.02 -16.63
CA ASN A 209 -0.50 7.14 -16.12
C ASN A 209 -0.01 5.81 -15.49
N VAL A 210 1.05 5.27 -16.06
CA VAL A 210 1.80 4.08 -15.61
C VAL A 210 3.31 4.36 -15.52
N THR A 211 3.68 5.63 -15.35
CA THR A 211 5.08 6.04 -15.24
C THR A 211 5.77 5.22 -14.18
N GLU A 212 6.89 4.61 -14.54
CA GLU A 212 7.71 3.79 -13.65
C GLU A 212 6.97 2.64 -12.94
N LEU A 213 5.87 2.13 -13.48
CA LEU A 213 4.97 1.13 -12.86
C LEU A 213 5.73 -0.03 -12.20
N PHE A 214 6.73 -0.60 -12.87
CA PHE A 214 7.59 -1.70 -12.38
C PHE A 214 9.05 -1.30 -12.28
N SER A 215 9.35 -0.02 -12.19
CA SER A 215 10.71 0.51 -12.24
C SER A 215 11.53 0.12 -11.00
N ARG A 216 12.83 -0.11 -11.22
CA ARG A 216 13.85 -0.17 -10.16
C ARG A 216 14.63 1.13 -10.05
N PHE A 217 14.28 2.12 -10.84
CA PHE A 217 14.99 3.39 -10.85
C PHE A 217 14.66 4.21 -9.61
N ASP A 218 15.70 4.59 -8.85
CA ASP A 218 15.63 5.53 -7.74
C ASP A 218 16.54 6.72 -8.06
N PRO A 219 15.97 7.92 -8.25
CA PRO A 219 16.77 9.12 -8.55
C PRO A 219 17.70 9.54 -7.40
N GLY A 220 17.45 9.07 -6.17
CA GLY A 220 18.29 9.34 -4.99
C GLY A 220 19.53 8.46 -4.88
N VAL A 221 19.68 7.44 -5.72
CA VAL A 221 20.81 6.51 -5.69
C VAL A 221 21.76 6.77 -6.86
N ALA A 222 23.06 6.83 -6.57
CA ALA A 222 24.08 6.89 -7.63
C ALA A 222 23.90 5.70 -8.58
N MET A 223 23.79 5.92 -9.87
CA MET A 223 23.38 4.98 -10.93
C MET A 223 21.87 4.69 -11.02
N GLY A 224 21.03 5.22 -10.14
CA GLY A 224 19.58 5.18 -10.25
C GLY A 224 18.92 3.78 -10.14
N LEU A 225 19.65 2.71 -9.80
CA LEU A 225 19.10 1.35 -9.69
C LEU A 225 19.27 0.81 -8.28
N THR A 226 18.23 0.15 -7.74
CA THR A 226 18.26 -0.46 -6.41
C THR A 226 18.19 -1.99 -6.48
N GLY A 227 19.00 -2.65 -5.62
CA GLY A 227 18.99 -4.09 -5.38
C GLY A 227 19.18 -4.97 -6.64
N ASN A 228 19.00 -6.27 -6.49
CA ASN A 228 19.00 -7.24 -7.59
C ASN A 228 17.60 -7.35 -8.21
N ASP A 229 17.54 -7.46 -9.54
CA ASP A 229 16.28 -7.73 -10.24
C ASP A 229 15.85 -9.18 -10.02
N GLN A 230 14.70 -9.41 -9.40
CA GLN A 230 14.17 -10.74 -9.16
C GLN A 230 12.84 -10.97 -9.88
N LEU A 231 12.16 -9.93 -10.39
CA LEU A 231 10.87 -10.05 -11.04
C LEU A 231 10.96 -10.90 -12.31
N GLU A 232 10.33 -12.05 -12.29
CA GLU A 232 10.34 -13.04 -13.37
C GLU A 232 9.00 -13.14 -14.10
N ARG A 233 7.88 -12.98 -13.38
CA ARG A 233 6.55 -13.22 -13.91
C ARG A 233 5.54 -12.19 -13.41
N ILE A 234 4.69 -11.75 -14.33
CA ILE A 234 3.50 -10.96 -14.05
C ILE A 234 2.33 -11.70 -14.70
N TYR A 235 1.40 -12.21 -13.89
CA TYR A 235 0.21 -12.88 -14.37
C TYR A 235 -0.90 -11.88 -14.62
N CYS A 236 -1.51 -11.93 -15.81
CA CYS A 236 -2.60 -11.07 -16.23
C CYS A 236 -3.48 -11.81 -17.24
N ASN A 237 -4.81 -11.72 -17.10
CA ASN A 237 -5.74 -12.37 -18.01
C ASN A 237 -5.96 -11.57 -19.31
N GLU A 238 -5.84 -10.26 -19.24
CA GLU A 238 -6.10 -9.33 -20.35
C GLU A 238 -4.94 -8.35 -20.52
N ASP A 239 -4.74 -7.87 -21.75
CA ASP A 239 -3.83 -6.78 -22.03
C ASP A 239 -4.34 -5.49 -21.36
N PHE A 240 -3.43 -4.64 -20.88
CA PHE A 240 -3.82 -3.30 -20.46
C PHE A 240 -4.33 -2.49 -21.65
N ASP A 241 -5.44 -1.81 -21.46
CA ASP A 241 -5.86 -0.76 -22.40
C ASP A 241 -4.91 0.43 -22.26
N VAL A 242 -4.09 0.61 -23.31
CA VAL A 242 -3.07 1.66 -23.37
C VAL A 242 -3.50 2.86 -24.22
N SER A 243 -4.74 2.86 -24.70
CA SER A 243 -5.25 3.88 -25.63
C SER A 243 -5.19 5.30 -25.04
N ASN A 244 -5.45 5.42 -23.73
CA ASN A 244 -5.47 6.69 -23.01
C ASN A 244 -4.10 7.06 -22.40
N ILE A 245 -3.09 6.19 -22.48
CA ILE A 245 -1.77 6.45 -21.90
C ILE A 245 -0.94 7.33 -22.84
N THR A 246 -0.60 8.53 -22.38
CA THR A 246 0.30 9.43 -23.11
C THR A 246 1.75 8.91 -23.11
N SER A 247 2.62 9.47 -23.99
CA SER A 247 4.06 9.15 -23.96
C SER A 247 4.73 9.49 -22.63
N GLN A 248 4.31 10.56 -21.98
CA GLN A 248 4.75 10.92 -20.62
C GLN A 248 4.21 9.94 -19.57
N GLY A 249 2.91 9.62 -19.64
CA GLY A 249 2.26 8.67 -18.73
C GLY A 249 2.77 7.24 -18.85
N GLY A 250 3.48 6.89 -19.93
CA GLY A 250 4.09 5.57 -20.16
C GLY A 250 5.61 5.54 -19.99
N ALA A 251 6.24 6.55 -19.35
CA ALA A 251 7.69 6.62 -19.26
C ALA A 251 8.26 5.61 -18.24
N ARG A 252 9.38 4.99 -18.58
CA ARG A 252 10.20 4.15 -17.71
C ARG A 252 9.48 2.98 -17.03
N ILE A 253 8.42 2.43 -17.60
CA ILE A 253 7.57 1.38 -16.98
C ILE A 253 8.38 0.25 -16.38
N PHE A 254 9.40 -0.25 -17.10
CA PHE A 254 10.25 -1.37 -16.69
C PHE A 254 11.71 -0.96 -16.46
N ALA A 255 12.00 0.29 -16.11
CA ALA A 255 13.37 0.76 -15.96
C ALA A 255 14.18 -0.12 -14.97
N GLY A 256 15.31 -0.65 -15.43
CA GLY A 256 16.21 -1.51 -14.65
C GLY A 256 15.76 -2.98 -14.49
N ARG A 257 14.61 -3.41 -15.04
CA ARG A 257 14.20 -4.82 -15.04
C ARG A 257 14.93 -5.59 -16.14
N ARG A 258 15.45 -6.78 -15.82
CA ARG A 258 16.25 -7.60 -16.74
C ARG A 258 15.82 -9.07 -16.79
N LYS A 259 15.08 -9.55 -15.79
CA LYS A 259 14.69 -10.95 -15.64
C LYS A 259 13.33 -11.30 -16.22
N ILE A 260 12.45 -10.33 -16.43
CA ILE A 260 11.13 -10.60 -17.03
C ILE A 260 11.35 -11.22 -18.41
N LYS A 261 10.76 -12.39 -18.61
CA LYS A 261 10.85 -13.16 -19.84
C LYS A 261 9.57 -12.96 -20.65
N ASP A 262 9.72 -12.62 -21.91
CA ASP A 262 8.65 -12.82 -22.89
C ASP A 262 8.74 -14.24 -23.51
N SER A 263 7.89 -14.53 -24.48
CA SER A 263 7.92 -15.81 -25.20
C SER A 263 9.23 -16.07 -25.98
N VAL A 264 10.11 -15.10 -26.10
CA VAL A 264 11.38 -15.16 -26.86
C VAL A 264 12.60 -15.27 -25.91
N GLY A 265 12.42 -15.08 -24.60
CA GLY A 265 13.48 -15.18 -23.59
C GLY A 265 13.78 -13.86 -22.88
N PRO A 266 14.85 -13.82 -22.04
CA PRO A 266 15.21 -12.62 -21.27
C PRO A 266 15.52 -11.44 -22.19
N GLN A 267 14.95 -10.28 -21.89
CA GLN A 267 15.12 -9.05 -22.66
C GLN A 267 15.60 -7.91 -21.76
N ASN A 268 16.34 -6.96 -22.34
CA ASN A 268 16.62 -5.71 -21.66
C ASN A 268 15.39 -4.79 -21.72
N LEU A 269 14.65 -4.69 -20.61
CA LEU A 269 13.41 -3.92 -20.52
C LEU A 269 13.62 -2.44 -20.16
N THR A 270 14.87 -1.99 -20.04
CA THR A 270 15.19 -0.60 -19.64
C THR A 270 14.60 0.43 -20.61
N LEU A 271 14.45 0.06 -21.88
CA LEU A 271 13.96 0.93 -22.96
C LEU A 271 12.50 0.61 -23.39
N ARG A 272 11.78 -0.23 -22.62
CA ARG A 272 10.44 -0.64 -22.97
C ARG A 272 9.41 0.42 -22.59
N ASP A 273 8.50 0.66 -23.50
CA ASP A 273 7.39 1.59 -23.38
C ASP A 273 6.05 0.88 -23.06
N LYS A 274 4.95 1.62 -23.11
CA LYS A 274 3.60 1.12 -22.82
C LYS A 274 3.17 -0.05 -23.71
N THR A 275 3.79 -0.28 -24.87
CA THR A 275 3.42 -1.38 -25.77
C THR A 275 3.75 -2.75 -25.21
N TRP A 276 4.54 -2.82 -24.11
CA TRP A 276 4.88 -4.03 -23.40
C TRP A 276 3.88 -4.42 -22.29
N LEU A 277 2.91 -3.60 -22.01
CA LEU A 277 1.80 -3.90 -21.10
C LEU A 277 0.76 -4.81 -21.76
N ARG A 278 1.22 -5.92 -22.32
CA ARG A 278 0.39 -6.93 -22.99
C ARG A 278 0.87 -8.35 -22.68
N ILE A 279 -0.01 -9.32 -22.90
CA ILE A 279 0.29 -10.74 -22.75
C ILE A 279 1.21 -11.16 -23.90
N GLY A 280 2.32 -11.83 -23.56
CA GLY A 280 3.21 -12.45 -24.54
C GLY A 280 2.59 -13.75 -25.09
N GLU A 281 2.28 -13.77 -26.38
CA GLU A 281 1.85 -14.99 -27.11
C GLU A 281 3.03 -15.63 -27.84
N ARG A 282 2.98 -16.97 -27.99
CA ARG A 282 4.09 -17.79 -28.53
C ARG A 282 4.58 -17.42 -29.93
N SER A 283 3.86 -16.62 -30.71
CA SER A 283 4.17 -16.49 -32.13
C SER A 283 4.32 -15.09 -32.71
N SER A 284 3.89 -14.00 -32.07
CA SER A 284 3.99 -12.68 -32.72
C SER A 284 3.94 -11.45 -31.82
N ARG A 285 3.58 -11.57 -30.54
CA ARG A 285 3.48 -10.43 -29.62
C ARG A 285 4.53 -10.55 -28.50
N ARG A 286 5.33 -9.50 -28.34
CA ARG A 286 6.22 -9.38 -27.19
C ARG A 286 5.47 -8.65 -26.07
N GLY A 287 5.34 -9.27 -24.89
CA GLY A 287 4.70 -8.67 -23.71
C GLY A 287 5.33 -9.12 -22.43
N ALA A 288 5.17 -8.33 -21.37
CA ALA A 288 5.70 -8.61 -20.04
C ALA A 288 4.79 -9.51 -19.20
N PHE A 289 3.54 -9.72 -19.64
CA PHE A 289 2.54 -10.46 -18.87
C PHE A 289 2.45 -11.91 -19.31
N THR A 290 2.12 -12.78 -18.38
CA THR A 290 1.88 -14.21 -18.60
C THR A 290 0.45 -14.55 -18.20
N LYS A 291 -0.22 -15.40 -18.97
CA LYS A 291 -1.51 -15.98 -18.54
C LYS A 291 -1.27 -16.94 -17.37
N PRO A 292 -2.18 -16.97 -16.39
CA PRO A 292 -2.12 -17.92 -15.28
C PRO A 292 -2.15 -19.37 -15.73
#